data_2c6f2fdbbde631080a916ba6ae6f8792
#
_entry.id   2c6f2fdbbde631080a916ba6ae6f8792
#
_cell.length_a   1.000
_cell.length_b   1.000
_cell.length_c   1.000
_cell.angle_alpha   90.00
_cell.angle_beta   90.00
_cell.angle_gamma   90.00
#
_symmetry.space_group_name_H-M   'P 1'
#
loop_
_entity.id
_entity.type
_entity.pdbx_description
1 polymer ?
#
loop_
_entity_poly.entity_id
_entity_poly.type
_entity_poly.pdbx_seq_one_letter_code
_entity_poly.pdbx_strand_id
1 'polypeptide(L)'
;NLAEGNVELTTYKIQVTDFNENSHWKVARWATGCTAGGSSGSPLFDSDNRIIGGLTGGASSCLNPVEDFFFSIQKSWSEPADSSKQLKYWLDPIGVTARSCNGMDPNEGSGTANEHIEAATDVSLSVDRYRHTIHIDFAVPVSRASLTFVSLTGKAIRNYSITGQQTTLPIGSIPAGIYIV
;
A
#
# COMPACT_ATOMS: atom_id res chain seq x y z
N ASN A 1 -2.27 -13.80 15.72
CA ASN A 1 -2.07 -15.24 15.41
C ASN A 1 -0.62 -15.47 14.97
N LEU A 2 -0.06 -16.62 15.27
CA LEU A 2 1.27 -17.04 14.86
C LEU A 2 1.17 -18.38 14.14
N ALA A 3 1.66 -18.44 12.88
CA ALA A 3 1.69 -19.69 12.12
C ALA A 3 2.73 -20.66 12.69
N GLU A 4 2.44 -21.97 12.64
CA GLU A 4 3.39 -23.03 12.95
C GLU A 4 4.20 -23.35 11.68
N GLY A 5 5.50 -23.05 11.72
CA GLY A 5 6.39 -23.26 10.59
C GLY A 5 6.24 -22.24 9.45
N ASN A 6 6.78 -22.57 8.29
CA ASN A 6 6.76 -21.71 7.12
C ASN A 6 5.40 -21.78 6.38
N VAL A 7 5.00 -20.66 5.78
CA VAL A 7 3.89 -20.63 4.83
C VAL A 7 4.41 -20.95 3.43
N GLU A 8 3.61 -21.64 2.63
CA GLU A 8 3.98 -22.05 1.27
C GLU A 8 2.95 -21.52 0.26
N LEU A 9 3.43 -21.17 -0.94
CA LEU A 9 2.53 -20.86 -2.04
C LEU A 9 1.82 -22.11 -2.53
N THR A 10 0.52 -22.03 -2.71
CA THR A 10 -0.33 -23.15 -3.15
C THR A 10 -1.47 -22.67 -4.05
N THR A 11 -2.08 -23.62 -4.74
CA THR A 11 -3.32 -23.40 -5.47
C THR A 11 -4.50 -23.65 -4.54
N TYR A 12 -5.25 -22.59 -4.24
CA TYR A 12 -6.48 -22.71 -3.45
C TYR A 12 -7.66 -22.94 -4.36
N LYS A 13 -8.48 -23.93 -4.04
CA LYS A 13 -9.71 -24.26 -4.79
C LYS A 13 -10.88 -24.30 -3.83
N ILE A 14 -11.94 -23.62 -4.20
CA ILE A 14 -13.24 -23.70 -3.54
C ILE A 14 -14.31 -24.05 -4.60
N GLN A 15 -15.43 -24.57 -4.18
CA GLN A 15 -16.46 -25.16 -5.05
C GLN A 15 -16.98 -24.25 -6.17
N VAL A 16 -16.84 -22.93 -6.05
CA VAL A 16 -17.44 -21.94 -6.97
C VAL A 16 -16.42 -21.00 -7.61
N THR A 17 -15.15 -21.11 -7.29
CA THR A 17 -14.12 -20.18 -7.79
C THR A 17 -12.81 -20.91 -8.01
N ASP A 18 -12.30 -20.86 -9.24
CA ASP A 18 -10.94 -21.29 -9.56
C ASP A 18 -10.01 -20.08 -9.42
N PHE A 19 -9.12 -20.15 -8.46
CA PHE A 19 -8.03 -19.19 -8.34
C PHE A 19 -6.84 -19.62 -9.22
N ASN A 20 -6.00 -18.66 -9.58
CA ASN A 20 -4.78 -18.95 -10.33
C ASN A 20 -3.88 -19.92 -9.56
N GLU A 21 -3.08 -20.68 -10.30
CA GLU A 21 -2.12 -21.60 -9.70
C GLU A 21 -1.13 -20.85 -8.79
N ASN A 22 -0.81 -21.45 -7.64
CA ASN A 22 0.13 -20.91 -6.66
C ASN A 22 -0.15 -19.45 -6.25
N SER A 23 -1.42 -19.06 -6.22
CA SER A 23 -1.84 -17.69 -5.92
C SER A 23 -2.07 -17.39 -4.44
N HIS A 24 -1.99 -18.42 -3.58
CA HIS A 24 -2.28 -18.29 -2.16
C HIS A 24 -1.15 -18.81 -1.28
N TRP A 25 -0.92 -18.11 -0.17
CA TRP A 25 -0.13 -18.61 0.95
C TRP A 25 -1.00 -19.57 1.77
N LYS A 26 -0.52 -20.77 2.01
CA LYS A 26 -1.16 -21.74 2.93
C LYS A 26 -0.52 -21.64 4.31
N VAL A 27 -1.33 -21.35 5.31
CA VAL A 27 -1.00 -21.58 6.72
C VAL A 27 -1.55 -22.95 7.09
N ALA A 28 -0.66 -23.94 7.24
CA ALA A 28 -1.07 -25.30 7.53
C ALA A 28 -1.69 -25.42 8.93
N ARG A 29 -1.13 -24.72 9.91
CA ARG A 29 -1.59 -24.68 11.31
C ARG A 29 -1.20 -23.36 11.97
N TRP A 30 -2.01 -22.90 12.88
CA TRP A 30 -1.67 -21.82 13.79
C TRP A 30 -1.09 -22.37 15.11
N ALA A 31 0.12 -21.95 15.46
CA ALA A 31 0.72 -22.23 16.76
C ALA A 31 0.04 -21.42 17.87
N THR A 32 -0.45 -20.24 17.55
CA THR A 32 -1.16 -19.37 18.48
C THR A 32 -2.28 -18.64 17.76
N GLY A 33 -3.49 -18.70 18.31
CA GLY A 33 -4.67 -18.07 17.76
C GLY A 33 -5.39 -18.97 16.75
N CYS A 34 -6.38 -18.40 16.08
CA CYS A 34 -7.20 -19.04 15.07
C CYS A 34 -7.83 -17.99 14.17
N THR A 35 -8.42 -18.43 13.06
CA THR A 35 -9.37 -17.64 12.28
C THR A 35 -10.76 -18.23 12.42
N ALA A 36 -11.77 -17.45 12.11
CA ALA A 36 -13.17 -17.86 12.14
C ALA A 36 -13.97 -17.08 11.09
N GLY A 37 -15.24 -17.37 10.95
CA GLY A 37 -16.15 -16.60 10.10
C GLY A 37 -16.08 -15.10 10.46
N GLY A 38 -15.85 -14.23 9.47
CA GLY A 38 -15.63 -12.79 9.66
C GLY A 38 -14.17 -12.36 9.67
N SER A 39 -13.19 -13.30 9.72
CA SER A 39 -11.76 -13.00 9.60
C SER A 39 -11.32 -12.76 8.15
N SER A 40 -12.20 -12.89 7.16
CA SER A 40 -11.89 -12.65 5.74
C SER A 40 -11.28 -11.26 5.52
N GLY A 41 -10.21 -11.20 4.71
CA GLY A 41 -9.47 -9.97 4.46
C GLY A 41 -8.41 -9.62 5.51
N SER A 42 -8.34 -10.34 6.64
CA SER A 42 -7.28 -10.11 7.63
C SER A 42 -5.90 -10.27 7.01
N PRO A 43 -4.95 -9.37 7.32
CA PRO A 43 -3.63 -9.40 6.73
C PRO A 43 -2.77 -10.57 7.24
N LEU A 44 -1.98 -11.13 6.33
CA LEU A 44 -0.86 -12.01 6.66
C LEU A 44 0.42 -11.18 6.62
N PHE A 45 1.18 -11.25 7.71
CA PHE A 45 2.47 -10.55 7.83
C PHE A 45 3.63 -11.54 7.71
N ASP A 46 4.72 -11.10 7.11
CA ASP A 46 6.02 -11.79 7.17
C ASP A 46 6.76 -11.50 8.49
N SER A 47 7.97 -12.06 8.62
CA SER A 47 8.83 -11.83 9.79
C SER A 47 9.31 -10.40 9.97
N ASP A 48 9.25 -9.58 8.92
CA ASP A 48 9.62 -8.17 8.93
C ASP A 48 8.40 -7.25 9.17
N ASN A 49 7.26 -7.83 9.56
CA ASN A 49 5.97 -7.14 9.77
C ASN A 49 5.41 -6.46 8.51
N ARG A 50 5.73 -6.98 7.33
CA ARG A 50 5.15 -6.50 6.07
C ARG A 50 3.94 -7.35 5.68
N ILE A 51 2.91 -6.73 5.14
CA ILE A 51 1.72 -7.43 4.65
C ILE A 51 2.09 -8.16 3.35
N ILE A 52 1.96 -9.48 3.34
CA ILE A 52 2.21 -10.33 2.16
C ILE A 52 0.95 -10.94 1.55
N GLY A 53 -0.19 -10.82 2.23
CA GLY A 53 -1.46 -11.35 1.75
C GLY A 53 -2.64 -10.96 2.60
N GLY A 54 -3.83 -11.40 2.20
CA GLY A 54 -5.08 -11.26 2.96
C GLY A 54 -5.88 -12.55 2.96
N LEU A 55 -6.55 -12.85 4.07
CA LEU A 55 -7.32 -14.08 4.26
C LEU A 55 -8.44 -14.22 3.23
N THR A 56 -8.37 -15.24 2.41
CA THR A 56 -9.43 -15.62 1.47
C THR A 56 -10.42 -16.58 2.11
N GLY A 57 -9.92 -17.56 2.88
CA GLY A 57 -10.73 -18.55 3.56
C GLY A 57 -9.90 -19.73 4.03
N GLY A 58 -10.57 -20.79 4.52
CA GLY A 58 -9.92 -21.97 5.04
C GLY A 58 -10.86 -22.83 5.85
N ALA A 59 -10.29 -23.85 6.49
CA ALA A 59 -11.01 -24.76 7.39
C ALA A 59 -10.76 -24.45 8.87
N SER A 60 -9.99 -23.39 9.18
CA SER A 60 -9.61 -23.04 10.53
C SER A 60 -10.82 -22.68 11.40
N SER A 61 -10.74 -23.08 12.64
CA SER A 61 -11.62 -22.66 13.73
C SER A 61 -10.83 -22.64 15.03
N CYS A 62 -11.36 -21.98 16.07
CA CYS A 62 -10.67 -21.95 17.37
C CYS A 62 -10.57 -23.31 18.05
N LEU A 63 -11.36 -24.31 17.63
CA LEU A 63 -11.23 -25.70 18.08
C LEU A 63 -10.25 -26.50 17.23
N ASN A 64 -10.05 -26.10 15.98
CA ASN A 64 -9.14 -26.75 15.04
C ASN A 64 -8.47 -25.71 14.14
N PRO A 65 -7.33 -25.11 14.58
CA PRO A 65 -6.71 -23.98 13.90
C PRO A 65 -5.80 -24.41 12.75
N VAL A 66 -6.37 -24.97 11.69
CA VAL A 66 -5.65 -25.55 10.54
C VAL A 66 -6.20 -25.02 9.20
N GLU A 67 -5.31 -24.99 8.20
CA GLU A 67 -5.64 -24.78 6.79
C GLU A 67 -6.35 -23.48 6.49
N ASP A 68 -5.63 -22.39 6.66
CA ASP A 68 -6.03 -21.08 6.14
C ASP A 68 -5.27 -20.71 4.87
N PHE A 69 -5.96 -20.01 3.97
CA PHE A 69 -5.43 -19.58 2.68
C PHE A 69 -5.56 -18.08 2.53
N PHE A 70 -4.43 -17.43 2.26
CA PHE A 70 -4.32 -15.99 2.06
C PHE A 70 -3.91 -15.69 0.63
N PHE A 71 -4.65 -14.84 -0.09
CA PHE A 71 -4.18 -14.43 -1.42
C PHE A 71 -2.79 -13.79 -1.31
N SER A 72 -1.93 -14.04 -2.29
CA SER A 72 -0.58 -13.49 -2.33
C SER A 72 -0.58 -12.12 -3.03
N ILE A 73 -0.14 -11.06 -2.32
CA ILE A 73 0.06 -9.74 -2.91
C ILE A 73 1.08 -9.82 -4.04
N GLN A 74 2.17 -10.56 -3.86
CA GLN A 74 3.19 -10.75 -4.90
C GLN A 74 2.61 -11.33 -6.19
N LYS A 75 1.77 -12.36 -6.08
CA LYS A 75 1.11 -12.98 -7.24
C LYS A 75 0.06 -12.07 -7.86
N SER A 76 -0.67 -11.34 -7.05
CA SER A 76 -1.66 -10.38 -7.52
C SER A 76 -1.03 -9.13 -8.15
N TRP A 77 0.26 -8.88 -7.92
CA TRP A 77 0.96 -7.68 -8.41
C TRP A 77 0.97 -7.57 -9.93
N SER A 78 1.34 -8.64 -10.63
CA SER A 78 1.51 -8.61 -12.09
C SER A 78 1.16 -9.90 -12.83
N GLU A 79 0.81 -10.99 -12.13
CA GLU A 79 0.55 -12.28 -12.77
C GLU A 79 -0.83 -12.41 -13.44
N PRO A 80 -1.94 -11.75 -12.98
CA PRO A 80 -3.19 -11.84 -13.71
C PRO A 80 -3.03 -11.39 -15.15
N ALA A 81 -3.59 -12.15 -16.11
CA ALA A 81 -3.51 -11.82 -17.54
C ALA A 81 -4.24 -10.51 -17.88
N ASP A 82 -5.29 -10.20 -17.12
CA ASP A 82 -6.05 -8.95 -17.25
C ASP A 82 -5.36 -7.86 -16.42
N SER A 83 -4.86 -6.82 -17.08
CA SER A 83 -4.15 -5.71 -16.43
C SER A 83 -5.02 -4.96 -15.41
N SER A 84 -6.34 -4.92 -15.59
CA SER A 84 -7.25 -4.30 -14.63
C SER A 84 -7.30 -5.02 -13.28
N LYS A 85 -6.83 -6.27 -13.23
CA LYS A 85 -6.73 -7.11 -12.03
C LYS A 85 -5.34 -7.14 -11.42
N GLN A 86 -4.38 -6.46 -12.01
CA GLN A 86 -3.01 -6.39 -11.50
C GLN A 86 -2.86 -5.23 -10.52
N LEU A 87 -2.46 -5.51 -9.29
CA LEU A 87 -2.32 -4.51 -8.23
C LEU A 87 -1.33 -3.40 -8.57
N LYS A 88 -0.30 -3.68 -9.39
CA LYS A 88 0.73 -2.69 -9.76
C LYS A 88 0.15 -1.44 -10.42
N TYR A 89 -0.91 -1.56 -11.21
CA TYR A 89 -1.51 -0.40 -11.88
C TYR A 89 -2.31 0.49 -10.92
N TRP A 90 -2.69 -0.04 -9.77
CA TRP A 90 -3.47 0.67 -8.75
C TRP A 90 -2.60 1.19 -7.62
N LEU A 91 -1.58 0.42 -7.22
CA LEU A 91 -0.72 0.74 -6.06
C LEU A 91 0.61 1.38 -6.46
N ASP A 92 1.05 1.21 -7.72
CA ASP A 92 2.27 1.80 -8.27
C ASP A 92 2.00 2.36 -9.69
N PRO A 93 1.08 3.33 -9.84
CA PRO A 93 0.67 3.84 -11.16
C PRO A 93 1.79 4.57 -11.89
N ILE A 94 2.82 5.03 -11.20
CA ILE A 94 3.97 5.74 -11.77
C ILE A 94 5.20 4.83 -11.99
N GLY A 95 5.11 3.56 -11.58
CA GLY A 95 6.14 2.56 -11.86
C GLY A 95 7.44 2.75 -11.07
N VAL A 96 7.35 3.10 -9.79
CA VAL A 96 8.53 3.27 -8.89
C VAL A 96 9.29 1.97 -8.70
N THR A 97 8.66 0.82 -9.05
CA THR A 97 9.24 -0.54 -8.93
C THR A 97 9.71 -0.92 -7.53
N ALA A 98 9.19 -0.28 -6.50
CA ALA A 98 9.46 -0.63 -5.12
C ALA A 98 9.06 -2.10 -4.84
N ARG A 99 9.99 -2.89 -4.27
CA ARG A 99 9.73 -4.31 -3.95
C ARG A 99 9.09 -4.50 -2.59
N SER A 100 9.21 -3.52 -1.73
CA SER A 100 8.62 -3.49 -0.39
C SER A 100 8.49 -2.04 0.08
N CYS A 101 7.57 -1.78 0.99
CA CYS A 101 7.53 -0.53 1.76
C CYS A 101 7.40 -0.86 3.24
N ASN A 102 8.02 -0.06 4.08
CA ASN A 102 7.89 -0.16 5.52
C ASN A 102 6.56 0.44 5.96
N GLY A 103 6.02 -0.07 7.06
CA GLY A 103 4.88 0.56 7.73
C GLY A 103 5.24 1.98 8.20
N MET A 104 4.22 2.82 8.31
CA MET A 104 4.36 4.17 8.85
C MET A 104 3.70 4.23 10.22
N ASP A 105 4.43 4.73 11.24
CA ASP A 105 3.83 5.00 12.54
C ASP A 105 3.03 6.32 12.45
N PRO A 106 1.71 6.29 12.64
CA PRO A 106 0.90 7.49 12.59
C PRO A 106 1.18 8.48 13.75
N ASN A 107 1.89 8.03 14.80
CA ASN A 107 2.22 8.84 15.97
C ASN A 107 3.67 9.41 15.91
N GLU A 108 4.53 8.88 15.06
CA GLU A 108 5.77 9.53 14.73
C GLU A 108 5.44 10.73 13.84
N GLY A 109 5.32 11.88 14.46
CA GLY A 109 5.02 13.15 13.79
C GLY A 109 6.00 13.39 12.65
N SER A 110 5.45 13.53 11.44
CA SER A 110 6.16 13.57 10.15
C SER A 110 6.70 12.20 9.68
N GLY A 111 5.80 11.24 9.49
CA GLY A 111 6.03 10.27 8.45
C GLY A 111 6.06 11.00 7.11
N THR A 112 7.18 11.61 6.77
CA THR A 112 7.48 11.85 5.37
C THR A 112 7.51 10.47 4.74
N ALA A 113 6.55 10.17 3.90
CA ALA A 113 6.70 9.14 2.89
C ALA A 113 7.81 9.62 1.93
N ASN A 114 9.00 9.77 2.47
CA ASN A 114 10.24 9.95 1.76
C ASN A 114 10.89 8.59 1.62
N GLU A 115 10.26 7.67 0.90
CA GLU A 115 11.09 6.84 0.08
C GLU A 115 11.62 7.78 -1.01
N HIS A 116 12.92 7.95 -0.98
CA HIS A 116 13.71 8.64 -1.97
C HIS A 116 13.26 8.20 -3.37
N ILE A 117 12.33 8.97 -3.96
CA ILE A 117 12.28 9.03 -5.39
C ILE A 117 13.55 9.80 -5.73
N GLU A 118 14.59 9.11 -6.21
CA GLU A 118 15.67 9.72 -6.94
C GLU A 118 15.10 10.25 -8.26
N ALA A 119 14.21 11.21 -8.16
CA ALA A 119 13.96 12.13 -9.23
C ALA A 119 15.10 13.16 -9.18
N ALA A 120 15.67 13.46 -10.33
CA ALA A 120 16.87 14.29 -10.52
C ALA A 120 16.73 15.76 -10.03
N THR A 121 15.88 16.01 -9.03
CA THR A 121 15.70 17.28 -8.34
C THR A 121 15.38 17.00 -6.89
N ASP A 122 16.29 17.35 -5.99
CA ASP A 122 16.10 17.27 -4.54
C ASP A 122 14.96 18.22 -4.14
N VAL A 123 13.77 17.64 -4.00
CA VAL A 123 12.56 18.30 -3.52
C VAL A 123 12.13 17.65 -2.23
N SER A 124 11.93 18.41 -1.16
CA SER A 124 11.29 17.94 0.06
C SER A 124 9.90 18.54 0.19
N LEU A 125 8.94 17.72 0.63
CA LEU A 125 7.56 18.09 0.90
C LEU A 125 7.25 17.80 2.36
N SER A 126 6.69 18.79 3.08
CA SER A 126 6.17 18.59 4.43
C SER A 126 4.77 19.21 4.56
N VAL A 127 3.91 18.58 5.39
CA VAL A 127 2.52 19.03 5.58
C VAL A 127 2.34 19.53 7.02
N ASP A 128 1.97 20.80 7.18
CA ASP A 128 1.50 21.34 8.46
C ASP A 128 -0.03 21.18 8.54
N ARG A 129 -0.46 20.19 9.31
CA ARG A 129 -1.89 19.89 9.49
C ARG A 129 -2.65 20.92 10.29
N TYR A 130 -1.96 21.65 11.19
CA TYR A 130 -2.59 22.69 12.03
C TYR A 130 -2.84 23.97 11.25
N ARG A 131 -1.90 24.33 10.38
CA ARG A 131 -2.01 25.52 9.52
C ARG A 131 -2.67 25.25 8.18
N HIS A 132 -2.95 23.97 7.87
CA HIS A 132 -3.44 23.53 6.57
C HIS A 132 -2.59 24.03 5.42
N THR A 133 -1.27 23.80 5.53
CA THR A 133 -0.29 24.22 4.52
C THR A 133 0.64 23.07 4.13
N ILE A 134 1.14 23.13 2.90
CA ILE A 134 2.27 22.32 2.44
C ILE A 134 3.48 23.23 2.28
N HIS A 135 4.61 22.82 2.84
CA HIS A 135 5.91 23.42 2.63
C HIS A 135 6.68 22.59 1.61
N ILE A 136 7.27 23.28 0.64
CA ILE A 136 8.04 22.67 -0.45
C ILE A 136 9.40 23.35 -0.47
N ASP A 137 10.46 22.54 -0.37
CA ASP A 137 11.84 22.99 -0.43
C ASP A 137 12.54 22.29 -1.59
N PHE A 138 13.16 23.07 -2.46
CA PHE A 138 14.02 22.60 -3.54
C PHE A 138 15.49 22.77 -3.15
N ALA A 139 16.33 21.79 -3.44
CA ALA A 139 17.77 21.89 -3.17
C ALA A 139 18.41 23.07 -3.94
N VAL A 140 17.88 23.39 -5.11
CA VAL A 140 18.25 24.57 -5.91
C VAL A 140 17.01 25.35 -6.32
N PRO A 141 17.09 26.70 -6.43
CA PRO A 141 15.96 27.50 -6.86
C PRO A 141 15.44 27.08 -8.23
N VAL A 142 14.11 26.92 -8.35
CA VAL A 142 13.45 26.60 -9.62
C VAL A 142 12.85 27.85 -10.24
N SER A 143 13.02 28.01 -11.54
CA SER A 143 12.41 29.10 -12.30
C SER A 143 10.92 28.88 -12.53
N ARG A 144 10.50 27.61 -12.64
CA ARG A 144 9.10 27.20 -12.81
C ARG A 144 8.94 25.73 -12.43
N ALA A 145 7.99 25.45 -11.53
CA ALA A 145 7.51 24.11 -11.21
C ALA A 145 5.98 24.14 -11.05
N SER A 146 5.33 23.00 -11.01
CA SER A 146 3.91 22.90 -10.70
C SER A 146 3.65 21.75 -9.74
N LEU A 147 2.72 21.97 -8.81
CA LEU A 147 2.20 20.95 -7.92
C LEU A 147 0.73 20.72 -8.23
N THR A 148 0.36 19.49 -8.55
CA THR A 148 -1.03 19.16 -8.90
C THR A 148 -1.57 18.11 -7.93
N PHE A 149 -2.68 18.43 -7.25
CA PHE A 149 -3.45 17.47 -6.47
C PHE A 149 -4.38 16.71 -7.40
N VAL A 150 -4.25 15.39 -7.42
CA VAL A 150 -5.06 14.50 -8.27
C VAL A 150 -5.85 13.55 -7.38
N SER A 151 -7.15 13.39 -7.62
CA SER A 151 -7.96 12.39 -6.93
C SER A 151 -7.55 10.98 -7.31
N LEU A 152 -7.95 9.99 -6.54
CA LEU A 152 -7.71 8.57 -6.87
C LEU A 152 -8.32 8.12 -8.21
N THR A 153 -9.27 8.89 -8.76
CA THR A 153 -9.85 8.65 -10.08
C THR A 153 -9.12 9.38 -11.22
N GLY A 154 -7.96 9.99 -10.94
CA GLY A 154 -7.17 10.72 -11.95
C GLY A 154 -7.64 12.15 -12.25
N LYS A 155 -8.67 12.66 -11.53
CA LYS A 155 -9.17 14.02 -11.75
C LYS A 155 -8.27 15.03 -11.03
N ALA A 156 -7.74 16.02 -11.76
CA ALA A 156 -7.02 17.15 -11.17
C ALA A 156 -8.00 18.00 -10.33
N ILE A 157 -7.65 18.21 -9.07
CA ILE A 157 -8.45 18.96 -8.09
C ILE A 157 -7.92 20.38 -7.95
N ARG A 158 -6.60 20.52 -7.86
CA ARG A 158 -5.95 21.82 -7.70
C ARG A 158 -4.55 21.76 -8.32
N ASN A 159 -4.15 22.86 -8.92
CA ASN A 159 -2.79 23.08 -9.43
C ASN A 159 -2.22 24.37 -8.84
N TYR A 160 -0.95 24.33 -8.44
CA TYR A 160 -0.19 25.46 -7.96
C TYR A 160 1.07 25.64 -8.83
N SER A 161 1.34 26.89 -9.23
CA SER A 161 2.60 27.23 -9.86
C SER A 161 3.59 27.66 -8.78
N ILE A 162 4.80 27.15 -8.86
CA ILE A 162 5.86 27.31 -7.86
C ILE A 162 7.07 27.96 -8.52
N THR A 163 7.70 28.90 -7.83
CA THR A 163 8.96 29.52 -8.23
C THR A 163 9.83 29.75 -6.99
N GLY A 164 11.13 29.74 -7.18
CA GLY A 164 12.07 29.93 -6.06
C GLY A 164 12.52 28.62 -5.43
N GLN A 165 13.12 28.72 -4.25
CA GLN A 165 13.69 27.57 -3.54
C GLN A 165 12.73 27.02 -2.49
N GLN A 166 11.96 27.89 -1.84
CA GLN A 166 11.01 27.51 -0.79
C GLN A 166 9.64 28.10 -1.07
N THR A 167 8.60 27.31 -0.86
CA THR A 167 7.21 27.76 -1.05
C THR A 167 6.30 27.13 -0.02
N THR A 168 5.37 27.91 0.52
CA THR A 168 4.31 27.45 1.39
C THR A 168 2.97 27.64 0.69
N LEU A 169 2.22 26.56 0.51
CA LEU A 169 0.94 26.54 -0.20
C LEU A 169 -0.21 26.24 0.75
N PRO A 170 -1.32 27.00 0.71
CA PRO A 170 -2.50 26.71 1.50
C PRO A 170 -3.27 25.53 0.89
N ILE A 171 -3.63 24.55 1.72
CA ILE A 171 -4.44 23.38 1.32
C ILE A 171 -5.82 23.35 1.97
N GLY A 172 -6.17 24.36 2.80
CA GLY A 172 -7.45 24.41 3.49
C GLY A 172 -8.70 24.44 2.58
N SER A 173 -8.52 24.80 1.31
CA SER A 173 -9.59 24.76 0.30
C SER A 173 -9.69 23.43 -0.47
N ILE A 174 -8.79 22.49 -0.21
CA ILE A 174 -8.85 21.15 -0.79
C ILE A 174 -9.77 20.31 0.09
N PRO A 175 -10.81 19.65 -0.46
CA PRO A 175 -11.69 18.78 0.32
C PRO A 175 -10.89 17.71 1.05
N ALA A 176 -11.37 17.26 2.22
CA ALA A 176 -10.74 16.14 2.91
C ALA A 176 -10.79 14.88 2.04
N GLY A 177 -9.66 14.18 1.91
CA GLY A 177 -9.57 13.01 1.04
C GLY A 177 -8.13 12.50 0.90
N ILE A 178 -7.97 11.45 0.11
CA ILE A 178 -6.68 10.92 -0.31
C ILE A 178 -6.38 11.45 -1.72
N TYR A 179 -5.19 12.00 -1.89
CA TYR A 179 -4.75 12.58 -3.15
C TYR A 179 -3.38 12.06 -3.53
N ILE A 180 -3.13 11.98 -4.82
CA ILE A 180 -1.80 11.83 -5.41
C ILE A 180 -1.27 13.26 -5.64
N VAL A 181 -0.04 13.50 -5.26
CA VAL A 181 0.63 14.80 -5.38
C VAL A 181 1.89 14.65 -6.21
#